data_22182e5a69f016e9c91fb38bcff51ac1
#
_entry.id   22182e5a69f016e9c91fb38bcff51ac1
#
_cell.length_a   1.000
_cell.length_b   1.000
_cell.length_c   1.000
_cell.angle_alpha   90.00
_cell.angle_beta   90.00
_cell.angle_gamma   90.00
#
_symmetry.space_group_name_H-M   'P 1'
#
loop_
_entity.id
_entity.type
_entity.pdbx_description
1 polymer ?
#
loop_
_entity_poly.entity_id
_entity_poly.type
_entity_poly.pdbx_seq_one_letter_code
_entity_poly.pdbx_strand_id
1 'polypeptide(L)'
;MSDTYSSTRNSDISPVGLANGTPSPAASNAIRKKLMGYVGFANLPNQVHRKSVRKGFQFTTMVVGESGLGKSTLVNTLFNTALYPPKEPMPPAAERPKTVAIESIGADIEENGVRLHLTVVDTPGFGDFVNNDDSWKPIVENIESRFDSYLEQENRVNRSKIVDNRVHACLYFIQATGHSLKQIDIEFMRRLHTKVNLIPIIAKADTLTDEEIAEFKERILADIAHHNIHIFQAPTYDNEDEETIAEAEEIASKIPFAVVGSDTIVDTPDGRQVRGRAYPWGVVEVDNEEHCDFVKLRQMLVRTYMEELREYTNDVLYENWRTEKLLSMGVAQDSTVFKEINPAARMQEERIMHEAKLAKMEAEMKMVFQQKVQEKEAKLKQSEEELYARHKEMKDALEKQRADLEDKKRKIESGRPLTPEKASTSRKKGFLRT
;
A
#
# COMPACT_ATOMS: atom_id res chain seq x y z
N MET A 1 40.53 -2.26 -44.40
CA MET A 1 39.35 -1.72 -45.02
C MET A 1 38.45 -1.36 -43.84
N SER A 2 38.66 -0.18 -43.25
CA SER A 2 38.08 1.16 -43.58
C SER A 2 36.56 1.05 -43.62
N ASP A 3 35.78 1.73 -42.79
CA ASP A 3 35.76 3.17 -42.57
C ASP A 3 35.00 3.58 -41.32
N THR A 4 35.56 4.57 -40.70
CA THR A 4 35.07 5.63 -39.87
C THR A 4 33.78 6.30 -40.36
N TYR A 5 32.86 6.66 -39.45
CA TYR A 5 32.17 7.95 -39.54
C TYR A 5 31.86 8.51 -38.14
N SER A 6 32.53 9.61 -37.87
CA SER A 6 32.22 10.56 -36.80
C SER A 6 31.13 11.53 -37.30
N SER A 7 30.22 11.96 -36.48
CA SER A 7 29.66 13.30 -36.56
C SER A 7 28.97 13.73 -35.25
N THR A 8 29.63 14.72 -34.70
CA THR A 8 29.17 15.70 -33.74
C THR A 8 27.87 16.38 -34.10
N ARG A 9 27.02 16.67 -33.08
CA ARG A 9 26.54 18.04 -32.83
C ARG A 9 25.80 18.19 -31.51
N ASN A 10 26.29 19.14 -30.74
CA ASN A 10 25.67 19.80 -29.59
C ASN A 10 24.29 20.36 -29.92
N SER A 11 23.40 20.31 -28.95
CA SER A 11 22.53 21.44 -28.68
C SER A 11 22.26 21.50 -27.17
N ASP A 12 22.87 22.50 -26.55
CA ASP A 12 22.56 22.99 -25.22
C ASP A 12 21.08 23.41 -25.15
N ILE A 13 20.33 22.86 -24.19
CA ILE A 13 19.17 23.52 -23.61
C ILE A 13 19.25 23.36 -22.10
N SER A 14 19.67 24.44 -21.45
CA SER A 14 19.55 24.61 -20.01
C SER A 14 18.09 24.88 -19.64
N PRO A 15 17.51 24.22 -18.65
CA PRO A 15 16.33 24.74 -17.97
C PRO A 15 16.75 25.59 -16.77
N VAL A 16 16.22 26.77 -16.82
CA VAL A 16 16.23 27.83 -15.80
C VAL A 16 15.79 27.31 -14.44
N GLY A 17 16.50 27.71 -13.42
CA GLY A 17 16.29 27.35 -12.04
C GLY A 17 14.96 27.80 -11.47
N LEU A 18 14.42 26.96 -10.60
CA LEU A 18 13.54 27.36 -9.50
C LEU A 18 14.17 26.87 -8.20
N ALA A 19 14.81 27.82 -7.53
CA ALA A 19 15.34 27.66 -6.20
C ALA A 19 14.22 27.75 -5.16
N ASN A 20 14.48 27.07 -4.05
CA ASN A 20 13.96 27.21 -2.70
C ASN A 20 12.99 26.11 -2.24
N GLY A 21 13.60 24.97 -1.90
CA GLY A 21 13.12 24.09 -0.86
C GLY A 21 14.22 23.97 0.19
N THR A 22 13.98 24.48 1.37
CA THR A 22 14.85 24.33 2.54
C THR A 22 15.11 22.86 2.85
N PRO A 23 16.37 22.43 3.01
CA PRO A 23 16.67 21.03 3.29
C PRO A 23 16.26 20.67 4.73
N SER A 24 15.54 19.56 4.88
CA SER A 24 15.30 18.88 6.15
C SER A 24 16.63 18.49 6.82
N PRO A 25 16.82 18.68 8.15
CA PRO A 25 18.08 18.46 8.85
C PRO A 25 18.30 17.01 9.28
N ALA A 26 18.12 16.02 8.40
CA ALA A 26 18.46 14.62 8.66
C ALA A 26 19.05 13.87 7.47
N ALA A 27 19.48 14.57 6.42
CA ALA A 27 20.35 13.96 5.44
C ALA A 27 21.80 14.14 5.94
N SER A 28 22.38 13.06 6.48
CA SER A 28 23.83 12.99 6.71
C SER A 28 24.54 13.53 5.47
N ASN A 29 25.46 14.46 5.64
CA ASN A 29 26.32 15.02 4.59
C ASN A 29 27.21 13.91 4.00
N ALA A 30 26.63 12.93 3.33
CA ALA A 30 27.36 11.94 2.56
C ALA A 30 27.91 12.66 1.32
N ILE A 31 29.19 13.00 1.38
CA ILE A 31 29.90 13.58 0.26
C ILE A 31 29.87 12.57 -0.87
N ARG A 32 29.03 12.79 -1.89
CA ARG A 32 29.01 11.98 -3.10
C ARG A 32 30.32 12.20 -3.86
N LYS A 33 31.24 11.27 -3.75
CA LYS A 33 32.49 11.28 -4.51
C LYS A 33 32.29 10.56 -5.84
N LYS A 34 32.69 11.20 -6.93
CA LYS A 34 32.69 10.59 -8.26
C LYS A 34 33.83 9.57 -8.33
N LEU A 35 33.53 8.34 -8.72
CA LEU A 35 34.54 7.30 -8.95
C LEU A 35 35.42 7.69 -10.14
N MET A 36 36.73 7.56 -9.98
CA MET A 36 37.72 7.82 -11.04
C MET A 36 37.94 6.63 -11.99
N GLY A 37 37.31 5.47 -11.68
CA GLY A 37 37.42 4.26 -12.48
C GLY A 37 36.53 3.14 -11.96
N TYR A 38 36.51 2.01 -12.63
CA TYR A 38 35.77 0.82 -12.25
C TYR A 38 36.37 0.17 -10.99
N VAL A 39 35.60 0.09 -9.92
CA VAL A 39 36.01 -0.53 -8.64
C VAL A 39 35.31 -1.91 -8.43
N GLY A 40 34.20 -2.17 -9.09
CA GLY A 40 33.51 -3.45 -9.02
C GLY A 40 32.34 -3.49 -8.02
N PHE A 41 31.86 -2.38 -7.51
CA PHE A 41 30.71 -2.32 -6.61
C PHE A 41 29.42 -2.90 -7.23
N ALA A 42 29.31 -2.88 -8.56
CA ALA A 42 28.20 -3.52 -9.29
C ALA A 42 28.10 -5.04 -9.04
N ASN A 43 29.15 -5.70 -8.52
CA ASN A 43 29.12 -7.11 -8.17
C ASN A 43 28.66 -7.40 -6.73
N LEU A 44 28.38 -6.39 -5.90
CA LEU A 44 27.91 -6.57 -4.53
C LEU A 44 26.58 -7.34 -4.47
N PRO A 45 25.56 -7.03 -5.29
CA PRO A 45 24.30 -7.80 -5.30
C PRO A 45 24.54 -9.29 -5.56
N ASN A 46 25.43 -9.64 -6.50
CA ASN A 46 25.78 -11.02 -6.80
C ASN A 46 26.48 -11.74 -5.63
N GLN A 47 27.23 -11.01 -4.80
CA GLN A 47 27.86 -11.58 -3.61
C GLN A 47 26.82 -11.88 -2.52
N VAL A 48 25.88 -10.95 -2.31
CA VAL A 48 24.75 -11.13 -1.37
C VAL A 48 23.90 -12.30 -1.82
N HIS A 49 23.52 -12.35 -3.09
CA HIS A 49 22.76 -13.45 -3.68
C HIS A 49 23.42 -14.81 -3.44
N ARG A 50 24.71 -14.97 -3.78
CA ARG A 50 25.44 -16.21 -3.55
C ARG A 50 25.51 -16.62 -2.08
N LYS A 51 25.62 -15.65 -1.16
CA LYS A 51 25.63 -15.91 0.28
C LYS A 51 24.26 -16.36 0.75
N SER A 52 23.17 -15.73 0.30
CA SER A 52 21.79 -16.08 0.65
C SER A 52 21.40 -17.46 0.14
N VAL A 53 21.72 -17.79 -1.11
CA VAL A 53 21.48 -19.12 -1.69
C VAL A 53 22.21 -20.22 -0.91
N ARG A 54 23.46 -19.99 -0.47
CA ARG A 54 24.21 -20.97 0.34
C ARG A 54 23.62 -21.16 1.74
N LYS A 55 23.14 -20.06 2.34
CA LYS A 55 22.52 -20.11 3.68
C LYS A 55 21.17 -20.80 3.64
N GLY A 56 20.45 -20.67 2.53
CA GLY A 56 19.05 -21.04 2.40
C GLY A 56 18.13 -20.01 3.11
N PHE A 57 16.85 -20.14 2.85
CA PHE A 57 15.83 -19.29 3.42
C PHE A 57 15.01 -20.07 4.44
N GLN A 58 14.56 -19.39 5.49
CA GLN A 58 13.69 -19.96 6.51
C GLN A 58 12.41 -19.15 6.53
N PHE A 59 11.28 -19.83 6.44
CA PHE A 59 9.98 -19.19 6.48
C PHE A 59 9.01 -20.01 7.33
N THR A 60 8.39 -19.36 8.30
CA THR A 60 7.42 -19.99 9.19
C THR A 60 6.06 -19.35 8.99
N THR A 61 5.09 -20.17 8.57
CA THR A 61 3.70 -19.72 8.35
C THR A 61 2.81 -20.41 9.37
N MET A 62 1.98 -19.65 10.05
CA MET A 62 0.94 -20.14 10.93
C MET A 62 -0.42 -20.09 10.24
N VAL A 63 -1.24 -21.11 10.48
CA VAL A 63 -2.57 -21.23 9.88
C VAL A 63 -3.61 -21.26 10.98
N VAL A 64 -4.50 -20.27 11.00
CA VAL A 64 -5.53 -20.07 12.03
C VAL A 64 -6.91 -19.98 11.40
N GLY A 65 -7.91 -20.52 12.04
CA GLY A 65 -9.31 -20.43 11.56
C GLY A 65 -10.18 -21.57 12.06
N GLU A 66 -11.49 -21.49 11.79
CA GLU A 66 -12.46 -22.52 12.19
C GLU A 66 -12.11 -23.90 11.61
N SER A 67 -12.64 -24.93 12.27
CA SER A 67 -12.51 -26.30 11.80
C SER A 67 -13.25 -26.49 10.46
N GLY A 68 -12.67 -27.34 9.60
CA GLY A 68 -13.30 -27.69 8.32
C GLY A 68 -13.19 -26.66 7.19
N LEU A 69 -12.50 -25.53 7.39
CA LEU A 69 -12.30 -24.50 6.34
C LEU A 69 -11.34 -24.92 5.22
N GLY A 70 -10.63 -26.04 5.37
CA GLY A 70 -9.71 -26.54 4.35
C GLY A 70 -8.27 -26.00 4.51
N LYS A 71 -7.87 -25.62 5.72
CA LYS A 71 -6.54 -25.11 6.05
C LYS A 71 -5.41 -26.00 5.51
N SER A 72 -5.40 -27.27 5.87
CA SER A 72 -4.36 -28.22 5.44
C SER A 72 -4.34 -28.42 3.91
N THR A 73 -5.52 -28.43 3.27
CA THR A 73 -5.62 -28.53 1.81
C THR A 73 -5.03 -27.31 1.13
N LEU A 74 -5.33 -26.09 1.63
CA LEU A 74 -4.77 -24.88 1.05
C LEU A 74 -3.24 -24.83 1.19
N VAL A 75 -2.70 -25.27 2.33
CA VAL A 75 -1.25 -25.34 2.54
C VAL A 75 -0.58 -26.29 1.53
N ASN A 76 -1.13 -27.49 1.33
CA ASN A 76 -0.64 -28.41 0.30
C ASN A 76 -0.70 -27.78 -1.09
N THR A 77 -1.79 -27.07 -1.39
CA THR A 77 -1.98 -26.39 -2.66
C THR A 77 -0.96 -25.26 -2.84
N LEU A 78 -0.71 -24.48 -1.80
CA LEU A 78 0.14 -23.28 -1.84
C LEU A 78 1.61 -23.64 -2.14
N PHE A 79 2.13 -24.64 -1.46
CA PHE A 79 3.52 -25.09 -1.62
C PHE A 79 3.68 -26.23 -2.64
N ASN A 80 2.62 -26.64 -3.29
CA ASN A 80 2.59 -27.74 -4.27
C ASN A 80 3.29 -29.01 -3.77
N THR A 81 3.16 -29.29 -2.48
CA THR A 81 3.83 -30.39 -1.79
C THR A 81 2.84 -31.06 -0.84
N ALA A 82 2.83 -32.38 -0.79
CA ALA A 82 2.01 -33.14 0.14
C ALA A 82 2.59 -33.07 1.57
N LEU A 83 2.47 -31.89 2.21
CA LEU A 83 2.88 -31.69 3.62
C LEU A 83 1.96 -32.47 4.56
N TYR A 84 0.68 -32.49 4.24
CA TYR A 84 -0.32 -33.29 4.94
C TYR A 84 -0.67 -34.51 4.10
N PRO A 85 -0.82 -35.69 4.72
CA PRO A 85 -1.24 -36.86 4.00
C PRO A 85 -2.61 -36.66 3.35
N PRO A 86 -2.84 -37.24 2.17
CA PRO A 86 -4.13 -37.19 1.52
C PRO A 86 -5.22 -37.74 2.43
N LYS A 87 -6.32 -37.01 2.58
CA LYS A 87 -7.44 -37.45 3.40
C LYS A 87 -8.16 -38.59 2.67
N GLU A 88 -8.23 -39.75 3.29
CA GLU A 88 -9.06 -40.82 2.77
C GLU A 88 -10.54 -40.40 2.71
N PRO A 89 -11.27 -40.79 1.65
CA PRO A 89 -12.71 -40.53 1.57
C PRO A 89 -13.42 -41.27 2.69
N MET A 90 -13.82 -40.53 3.72
CA MET A 90 -14.58 -41.09 4.85
C MET A 90 -16.09 -41.10 4.53
N PRO A 91 -16.81 -42.11 5.02
CA PRO A 91 -18.26 -42.12 4.89
C PRO A 91 -18.88 -40.90 5.58
N PRO A 92 -20.02 -40.39 5.09
CA PRO A 92 -20.65 -39.15 5.59
C PRO A 92 -20.97 -39.13 7.10
N ALA A 93 -21.09 -40.30 7.71
CA ALA A 93 -21.41 -40.49 9.13
C ALA A 93 -20.17 -40.52 10.06
N ALA A 94 -18.95 -40.57 9.50
CA ALA A 94 -17.74 -40.60 10.31
C ALA A 94 -17.31 -39.19 10.71
N GLU A 95 -17.03 -38.98 11.99
CA GLU A 95 -16.41 -37.74 12.45
C GLU A 95 -15.00 -37.61 11.83
N ARG A 96 -14.75 -36.48 11.22
CA ARG A 96 -13.42 -36.19 10.67
C ARG A 96 -12.42 -35.99 11.81
N PRO A 97 -11.19 -36.52 11.71
CA PRO A 97 -10.18 -36.25 12.71
C PRO A 97 -9.93 -34.75 12.79
N LYS A 98 -10.05 -34.20 13.99
CA LYS A 98 -9.81 -32.77 14.28
C LYS A 98 -8.39 -32.62 14.83
N THR A 99 -7.72 -31.54 14.44
CA THR A 99 -6.44 -31.15 15.04
C THR A 99 -6.69 -30.73 16.48
N VAL A 100 -6.14 -31.44 17.43
CA VAL A 100 -6.38 -31.19 18.89
C VAL A 100 -5.26 -30.34 19.50
N ALA A 101 -4.06 -30.41 18.93
CA ALA A 101 -2.87 -29.71 19.41
C ALA A 101 -2.25 -28.87 18.29
N ILE A 102 -1.47 -27.86 18.69
CA ILE A 102 -0.69 -27.08 17.72
C ILE A 102 0.47 -27.96 17.23
N GLU A 103 0.50 -28.24 15.96
CA GLU A 103 1.52 -29.05 15.31
C GLU A 103 2.40 -28.19 14.40
N SER A 104 3.70 -28.49 14.35
CA SER A 104 4.63 -27.83 13.43
C SER A 104 5.19 -28.85 12.46
N ILE A 105 4.93 -28.64 11.20
CA ILE A 105 5.41 -29.50 10.11
C ILE A 105 6.50 -28.73 9.37
N GLY A 106 7.73 -29.29 9.36
CA GLY A 106 8.86 -28.75 8.63
C GLY A 106 9.06 -29.49 7.32
N ALA A 107 9.37 -28.75 6.25
CA ALA A 107 9.74 -29.30 4.97
C ALA A 107 10.87 -28.49 4.33
N ASP A 108 11.84 -29.17 3.77
CA ASP A 108 12.88 -28.56 2.95
C ASP A 108 12.46 -28.63 1.48
N ILE A 109 12.22 -27.48 0.90
CA ILE A 109 11.82 -27.33 -0.50
C ILE A 109 13.02 -26.77 -1.27
N GLU A 110 13.38 -27.39 -2.37
CA GLU A 110 14.45 -26.91 -3.24
C GLU A 110 13.89 -26.63 -4.64
N GLU A 111 14.03 -25.40 -5.09
CA GLU A 111 13.65 -24.99 -6.43
C GLU A 111 14.81 -24.24 -7.08
N ASN A 112 15.25 -24.70 -8.26
CA ASN A 112 16.35 -24.09 -9.03
C ASN A 112 17.63 -23.81 -8.22
N GLY A 113 17.94 -24.69 -7.25
CA GLY A 113 19.13 -24.57 -6.38
C GLY A 113 18.95 -23.62 -5.19
N VAL A 114 17.78 -23.03 -5.01
CA VAL A 114 17.42 -22.26 -3.83
C VAL A 114 16.71 -23.16 -2.84
N ARG A 115 17.18 -23.18 -1.61
CA ARG A 115 16.61 -23.99 -0.52
C ARG A 115 15.76 -23.13 0.39
N LEU A 116 14.52 -23.55 0.58
CA LEU A 116 13.59 -22.99 1.55
C LEU A 116 13.29 -24.01 2.63
N HIS A 117 13.64 -23.70 3.86
CA HIS A 117 13.17 -24.43 5.03
C HIS A 117 11.82 -23.83 5.47
N LEU A 118 10.76 -24.50 5.04
CA LEU A 118 9.39 -24.10 5.37
C LEU A 118 8.95 -24.76 6.66
N THR A 119 8.42 -24.00 7.60
CA THR A 119 7.74 -24.51 8.78
C THR A 119 6.28 -24.05 8.76
N VAL A 120 5.36 -25.00 8.73
CA VAL A 120 3.93 -24.71 8.84
C VAL A 120 3.46 -25.05 10.25
N VAL A 121 2.88 -24.08 10.93
CA VAL A 121 2.29 -24.23 12.26
C VAL A 121 0.78 -24.35 12.08
N ASP A 122 0.26 -25.57 12.19
CA ASP A 122 -1.18 -25.82 12.13
C ASP A 122 -1.77 -25.69 13.53
N THR A 123 -2.86 -24.92 13.62
CA THR A 123 -3.56 -24.70 14.88
C THR A 123 -4.87 -25.47 14.92
N PRO A 124 -5.31 -25.91 16.10
CA PRO A 124 -6.63 -26.49 16.26
C PRO A 124 -7.69 -25.53 15.72
N GLY A 125 -8.62 -26.06 14.96
CA GLY A 125 -9.77 -25.26 14.53
C GLY A 125 -10.62 -24.86 15.74
N PHE A 126 -10.93 -23.59 15.85
CA PHE A 126 -11.86 -23.10 16.85
C PHE A 126 -13.32 -23.17 16.33
N GLY A 127 -14.30 -22.88 17.19
CA GLY A 127 -15.72 -22.89 16.82
C GLY A 127 -16.43 -24.21 17.03
N ASP A 128 -15.70 -25.31 17.30
CA ASP A 128 -16.27 -26.64 17.53
C ASP A 128 -16.70 -26.89 18.98
N PHE A 129 -16.26 -26.05 19.89
CA PHE A 129 -16.54 -26.18 21.32
C PHE A 129 -17.73 -25.31 21.72
N VAL A 130 -18.45 -25.71 22.76
CA VAL A 130 -19.56 -24.92 23.32
C VAL A 130 -19.07 -23.61 23.93
N ASN A 131 -17.86 -23.63 24.51
CA ASN A 131 -17.18 -22.44 25.02
C ASN A 131 -15.87 -22.23 24.26
N ASN A 132 -15.78 -21.14 23.53
CA ASN A 132 -14.62 -20.75 22.75
C ASN A 132 -13.89 -19.51 23.31
N ASP A 133 -14.27 -19.04 24.52
CA ASP A 133 -13.78 -17.76 25.07
C ASP A 133 -12.25 -17.69 25.18
N ASP A 134 -11.62 -18.82 25.48
CA ASP A 134 -10.15 -18.91 25.67
C ASP A 134 -9.41 -19.64 24.54
N SER A 135 -10.10 -19.95 23.44
CA SER A 135 -9.50 -20.72 22.33
C SER A 135 -8.32 -20.01 21.65
N TRP A 136 -8.21 -18.71 21.78
CA TRP A 136 -7.09 -17.90 21.27
C TRP A 136 -5.82 -18.03 22.12
N LYS A 137 -5.92 -18.33 23.43
CA LYS A 137 -4.78 -18.37 24.36
C LYS A 137 -3.66 -19.30 23.92
N PRO A 138 -3.90 -20.57 23.58
CA PRO A 138 -2.82 -21.49 23.17
C PRO A 138 -2.06 -21.01 21.94
N ILE A 139 -2.74 -20.31 21.04
CA ILE A 139 -2.16 -19.77 19.81
C ILE A 139 -1.22 -18.61 20.14
N VAL A 140 -1.68 -17.68 20.96
CA VAL A 140 -0.86 -16.54 21.42
C VAL A 140 0.34 -17.04 22.24
N GLU A 141 0.13 -17.97 23.18
CA GLU A 141 1.20 -18.57 23.97
C GLU A 141 2.25 -19.28 23.09
N ASN A 142 1.83 -19.94 22.03
CA ASN A 142 2.77 -20.56 21.07
C ASN A 142 3.64 -19.50 20.36
N ILE A 143 3.03 -18.39 19.93
CA ILE A 143 3.76 -17.28 19.29
C ILE A 143 4.77 -16.68 20.27
N GLU A 144 4.33 -16.36 21.49
CA GLU A 144 5.19 -15.80 22.55
C GLU A 144 6.31 -16.75 22.94
N SER A 145 6.04 -18.06 23.06
CA SER A 145 7.05 -19.09 23.33
C SER A 145 8.14 -19.13 22.26
N ARG A 146 7.76 -18.90 20.99
CA ARG A 146 8.74 -18.81 19.88
C ARG A 146 9.58 -17.56 19.97
N PHE A 147 9.00 -16.44 20.36
CA PHE A 147 9.73 -15.20 20.64
C PHE A 147 10.67 -15.36 21.83
N ASP A 148 10.21 -15.99 22.93
CA ASP A 148 11.06 -16.30 24.09
C ASP A 148 12.24 -17.21 23.68
N SER A 149 12.01 -18.23 22.88
CA SER A 149 13.08 -19.11 22.39
C SER A 149 14.09 -18.36 21.51
N TYR A 150 13.64 -17.40 20.71
CA TYR A 150 14.53 -16.58 19.91
C TYR A 150 15.34 -15.61 20.81
N LEU A 151 14.72 -14.96 21.78
CA LEU A 151 15.39 -14.11 22.78
C LEU A 151 16.45 -14.86 23.57
N GLU A 152 16.19 -16.11 23.97
CA GLU A 152 17.17 -16.97 24.62
C GLU A 152 18.38 -17.22 23.72
N GLN A 153 18.17 -17.44 22.42
CA GLN A 153 19.26 -17.63 21.46
C GLN A 153 20.09 -16.35 21.28
N GLU A 154 19.45 -15.17 21.26
CA GLU A 154 20.12 -13.87 21.21
C GLU A 154 20.99 -13.62 22.45
N ASN A 155 20.54 -14.07 23.62
CA ASN A 155 21.26 -13.90 24.87
C ASN A 155 22.45 -14.85 25.03
N ARG A 156 22.61 -15.86 24.15
CA ARG A 156 23.75 -16.77 24.15
C ARG A 156 25.01 -16.07 23.68
N VAL A 157 26.14 -16.47 24.27
CA VAL A 157 27.48 -15.97 23.88
C VAL A 157 27.78 -16.26 22.39
N ASN A 158 27.39 -17.43 21.90
CA ASN A 158 27.57 -17.82 20.50
C ASN A 158 26.29 -17.57 19.70
N ARG A 159 26.26 -16.49 18.96
CA ARG A 159 25.13 -16.05 18.12
C ARG A 159 25.25 -16.50 16.65
N SER A 160 26.28 -17.28 16.29
CA SER A 160 26.55 -17.62 14.88
C SER A 160 25.53 -18.59 14.27
N LYS A 161 24.73 -19.27 15.07
CA LYS A 161 23.76 -20.29 14.66
C LYS A 161 22.37 -20.04 15.25
N ILE A 162 21.88 -18.80 15.18
CA ILE A 162 20.52 -18.51 15.56
C ILE A 162 19.58 -19.09 14.51
N VAL A 163 18.64 -19.90 14.95
CA VAL A 163 17.57 -20.45 14.12
C VAL A 163 16.32 -19.62 14.34
N ASP A 164 15.81 -19.04 13.26
CA ASP A 164 14.59 -18.22 13.33
C ASP A 164 13.35 -19.12 13.27
N ASN A 165 12.71 -19.33 14.41
CA ASN A 165 11.46 -20.09 14.56
C ASN A 165 10.23 -19.21 14.76
N ARG A 166 10.40 -17.89 14.65
CA ARG A 166 9.29 -16.93 14.81
C ARG A 166 8.29 -17.12 13.67
N VAL A 167 7.04 -16.77 13.93
CA VAL A 167 5.98 -16.81 12.91
C VAL A 167 6.09 -15.56 12.03
N HIS A 168 6.39 -15.75 10.74
CA HIS A 168 6.57 -14.67 9.78
C HIS A 168 5.25 -14.27 9.11
N ALA A 169 4.34 -15.22 8.89
CA ALA A 169 3.03 -14.96 8.31
C ALA A 169 1.95 -15.76 9.04
N CYS A 170 0.82 -15.14 9.30
CA CYS A 170 -0.36 -15.79 9.85
C CYS A 170 -1.51 -15.74 8.84
N LEU A 171 -1.82 -16.88 8.26
CA LEU A 171 -2.94 -17.06 7.35
C LEU A 171 -4.22 -17.25 8.17
N TYR A 172 -5.03 -16.22 8.23
CA TYR A 172 -6.27 -16.23 9.00
C TYR A 172 -7.46 -16.57 8.10
N PHE A 173 -8.04 -17.75 8.31
CA PHE A 173 -9.13 -18.28 7.49
C PHE A 173 -10.48 -17.80 8.01
N ILE A 174 -11.18 -17.06 7.19
CA ILE A 174 -12.53 -16.56 7.41
C ILE A 174 -13.50 -17.44 6.63
N GLN A 175 -14.60 -17.82 7.28
CA GLN A 175 -15.66 -18.58 6.63
C GLN A 175 -16.40 -17.70 5.62
N ALA A 176 -16.63 -18.20 4.41
CA ALA A 176 -17.39 -17.52 3.38
C ALA A 176 -18.90 -17.51 3.72
N THR A 177 -19.32 -16.62 4.60
CA THR A 177 -20.72 -16.47 5.03
C THR A 177 -21.48 -15.43 4.21
N GLY A 178 -20.78 -14.53 3.53
CA GLY A 178 -21.34 -13.42 2.77
C GLY A 178 -21.92 -12.27 3.63
N HIS A 179 -21.79 -12.31 4.96
CA HIS A 179 -22.37 -11.28 5.84
C HIS A 179 -21.29 -10.34 6.41
N SER A 180 -20.85 -10.58 7.63
CA SER A 180 -19.85 -9.82 8.35
C SER A 180 -18.92 -10.78 9.09
N LEU A 181 -17.83 -10.25 9.67
CA LEU A 181 -16.95 -11.04 10.53
C LEU A 181 -17.72 -11.54 11.75
N LYS A 182 -17.48 -12.79 12.13
CA LYS A 182 -18.00 -13.31 13.39
C LYS A 182 -17.27 -12.65 14.58
N GLN A 183 -17.96 -12.49 15.71
CA GLN A 183 -17.35 -11.92 16.91
C GLN A 183 -16.10 -12.67 17.36
N ILE A 184 -16.09 -13.99 17.17
CA ILE A 184 -14.94 -14.83 17.47
C ILE A 184 -13.73 -14.47 16.59
N ASP A 185 -13.95 -14.24 15.27
CA ASP A 185 -12.88 -13.85 14.34
C ASP A 185 -12.30 -12.49 14.73
N ILE A 186 -13.15 -11.53 15.08
CA ILE A 186 -12.75 -10.19 15.52
C ILE A 186 -11.84 -10.29 16.76
N GLU A 187 -12.25 -11.08 17.77
CA GLU A 187 -11.46 -11.24 18.99
C GLU A 187 -10.11 -11.93 18.74
N PHE A 188 -10.09 -12.98 17.89
CA PHE A 188 -8.83 -13.62 17.48
C PHE A 188 -7.90 -12.65 16.74
N MET A 189 -8.41 -11.98 15.71
CA MET A 189 -7.63 -11.03 14.92
C MET A 189 -7.10 -9.90 15.79
N ARG A 190 -7.91 -9.39 16.73
CA ARG A 190 -7.54 -8.34 17.69
C ARG A 190 -6.41 -8.77 18.64
N ARG A 191 -6.28 -10.06 18.96
CA ARG A 191 -5.19 -10.58 19.81
C ARG A 191 -3.94 -10.91 19.04
N LEU A 192 -4.07 -11.21 17.75
CA LEU A 192 -2.97 -11.67 16.90
C LEU A 192 -2.25 -10.54 16.16
N HIS A 193 -2.96 -9.48 15.74
CA HIS A 193 -2.43 -8.45 14.84
C HIS A 193 -1.20 -7.72 15.36
N THR A 194 -0.98 -7.67 16.68
CA THR A 194 0.20 -7.03 17.30
C THR A 194 1.42 -7.95 17.37
N LYS A 195 1.23 -9.25 17.11
CA LYS A 195 2.26 -10.28 17.32
C LYS A 195 2.69 -10.98 16.03
N VAL A 196 1.83 -10.98 15.00
CA VAL A 196 2.10 -11.66 13.72
C VAL A 196 1.60 -10.83 12.55
N ASN A 197 2.21 -11.03 11.37
CA ASN A 197 1.69 -10.48 10.11
C ASN A 197 0.41 -11.19 9.75
N LEU A 198 -0.71 -10.53 9.97
CA LEU A 198 -2.05 -11.08 9.76
C LEU A 198 -2.46 -10.93 8.30
N ILE A 199 -2.77 -12.06 7.65
CA ILE A 199 -3.21 -12.11 6.26
C ILE A 199 -4.60 -12.76 6.24
N PRO A 200 -5.68 -11.98 6.06
CA PRO A 200 -7.03 -12.51 6.03
C PRO A 200 -7.33 -13.23 4.71
N ILE A 201 -7.90 -14.41 4.81
CA ILE A 201 -8.23 -15.30 3.69
C ILE A 201 -9.68 -15.75 3.80
N ILE A 202 -10.48 -15.52 2.77
CA ILE A 202 -11.83 -16.05 2.65
C ILE A 202 -11.70 -17.48 2.10
N ALA A 203 -12.03 -18.46 2.95
CA ALA A 203 -11.92 -19.86 2.60
C ALA A 203 -13.13 -20.34 1.80
N LYS A 204 -12.90 -21.24 0.84
CA LYS A 204 -13.97 -21.83 0.00
C LYS A 204 -14.77 -20.77 -0.74
N ALA A 205 -14.07 -19.87 -1.42
CA ALA A 205 -14.68 -18.77 -2.16
C ALA A 205 -15.67 -19.25 -3.24
N ASP A 206 -15.50 -20.48 -3.70
CA ASP A 206 -16.42 -21.18 -4.62
C ASP A 206 -17.86 -21.36 -4.13
N THR A 207 -18.16 -20.98 -2.88
CA THR A 207 -19.51 -21.01 -2.33
C THR A 207 -20.29 -19.71 -2.51
N LEU A 208 -19.63 -18.64 -2.92
CA LEU A 208 -20.20 -17.30 -3.14
C LEU A 208 -20.04 -16.92 -4.62
N THR A 209 -20.90 -16.03 -5.09
CA THR A 209 -20.75 -15.38 -6.40
C THR A 209 -19.71 -14.27 -6.34
N ASP A 210 -19.23 -13.81 -7.50
CA ASP A 210 -18.21 -12.75 -7.57
C ASP A 210 -18.72 -11.43 -6.96
N GLU A 211 -19.99 -11.10 -7.15
CA GLU A 211 -20.63 -9.93 -6.54
C GLU A 211 -20.67 -10.05 -5.02
N GLU A 212 -21.08 -11.22 -4.51
CA GLU A 212 -21.12 -11.49 -3.07
C GLU A 212 -19.73 -11.49 -2.44
N ILE A 213 -18.70 -11.96 -3.17
CA ILE A 213 -17.29 -11.90 -2.72
C ILE A 213 -16.84 -10.46 -2.60
N ALA A 214 -17.14 -9.62 -3.59
CA ALA A 214 -16.75 -8.21 -3.57
C ALA A 214 -17.38 -7.47 -2.39
N GLU A 215 -18.70 -7.61 -2.21
CA GLU A 215 -19.40 -7.01 -1.07
C GLU A 215 -18.90 -7.56 0.28
N PHE A 216 -18.60 -8.85 0.35
CA PHE A 216 -18.09 -9.46 1.58
C PHE A 216 -16.68 -8.96 1.93
N LYS A 217 -15.81 -8.81 0.96
CA LYS A 217 -14.47 -8.20 1.14
C LYS A 217 -14.59 -6.78 1.71
N GLU A 218 -15.47 -5.96 1.14
CA GLU A 218 -15.69 -4.59 1.60
C GLU A 218 -16.16 -4.56 3.07
N ARG A 219 -17.13 -5.42 3.43
CA ARG A 219 -17.61 -5.53 4.82
C ARG A 219 -16.53 -5.98 5.78
N ILE A 220 -15.71 -6.98 5.39
CA ILE A 220 -14.57 -7.43 6.22
C ILE A 220 -13.58 -6.29 6.45
N LEU A 221 -13.22 -5.54 5.40
CA LEU A 221 -12.31 -4.40 5.54
C LEU A 221 -12.88 -3.29 6.42
N ALA A 222 -14.18 -3.03 6.32
CA ALA A 222 -14.87 -2.09 7.20
C ALA A 222 -14.83 -2.54 8.68
N ASP A 223 -15.09 -3.83 8.95
CA ASP A 223 -15.01 -4.40 10.29
C ASP A 223 -13.57 -4.34 10.86
N ILE A 224 -12.57 -4.67 10.04
CA ILE A 224 -11.14 -4.59 10.39
C ILE A 224 -10.76 -3.15 10.76
N ALA A 225 -11.18 -2.18 9.95
CA ALA A 225 -10.94 -0.76 10.21
C ALA A 225 -11.66 -0.26 11.47
N HIS A 226 -12.92 -0.68 11.67
CA HIS A 226 -13.70 -0.30 12.86
C HIS A 226 -13.08 -0.79 14.16
N HIS A 227 -12.50 -1.98 14.17
CA HIS A 227 -11.87 -2.57 15.34
C HIS A 227 -10.37 -2.24 15.48
N ASN A 228 -9.82 -1.39 14.61
CA ASN A 228 -8.40 -1.02 14.58
C ASN A 228 -7.47 -2.25 14.52
N ILE A 229 -7.80 -3.22 13.71
CA ILE A 229 -7.00 -4.41 13.48
C ILE A 229 -6.00 -4.10 12.37
N HIS A 230 -4.72 -4.37 12.59
CA HIS A 230 -3.68 -4.19 11.58
C HIS A 230 -3.51 -5.49 10.81
N ILE A 231 -3.68 -5.43 9.51
CA ILE A 231 -3.36 -6.51 8.57
C ILE A 231 -2.06 -6.17 7.84
N PHE A 232 -1.40 -7.19 7.32
CA PHE A 232 -0.18 -6.97 6.54
C PHE A 232 -0.49 -6.10 5.31
N GLN A 233 0.30 -5.04 5.16
CA GLN A 233 0.29 -4.16 4.00
C GLN A 233 1.69 -4.17 3.40
N ALA A 234 1.76 -4.34 2.09
CA ALA A 234 3.03 -4.29 1.38
C ALA A 234 3.70 -2.92 1.58
N PRO A 235 5.00 -2.89 1.92
CA PRO A 235 5.72 -1.64 1.96
C PRO A 235 5.86 -1.06 0.56
N THR A 236 5.82 0.26 0.44
CA THR A 236 6.10 0.99 -0.81
C THR A 236 7.44 1.70 -0.67
N TYR A 237 8.30 1.59 -1.67
CA TYR A 237 9.62 2.20 -1.68
C TYR A 237 9.68 3.30 -2.75
N ASP A 238 10.33 4.44 -2.43
CA ASP A 238 10.37 5.63 -3.29
C ASP A 238 11.09 5.42 -4.64
N ASN A 239 11.83 4.31 -4.82
CA ASN A 239 12.65 4.04 -6.00
C ASN A 239 12.21 2.76 -6.74
N GLU A 240 10.98 2.33 -6.58
CA GLU A 240 10.45 1.19 -7.32
C GLU A 240 10.04 1.57 -8.74
N ASP A 241 10.16 0.60 -9.64
CA ASP A 241 9.69 0.75 -11.02
C ASP A 241 8.16 0.77 -11.04
N GLU A 242 7.58 1.51 -12.00
CA GLU A 242 6.12 1.64 -12.15
C GLU A 242 5.41 0.27 -12.27
N GLU A 243 6.06 -0.72 -12.87
CA GLU A 243 5.55 -2.08 -13.00
C GLU A 243 5.44 -2.78 -11.63
N THR A 244 6.45 -2.64 -10.77
CA THR A 244 6.45 -3.19 -9.41
C THR A 244 5.38 -2.54 -8.53
N ILE A 245 5.20 -1.23 -8.66
CA ILE A 245 4.15 -0.49 -7.94
C ILE A 245 2.77 -0.98 -8.38
N ALA A 246 2.55 -1.15 -9.69
CA ALA A 246 1.28 -1.65 -10.22
C ALA A 246 0.98 -3.09 -9.73
N GLU A 247 1.99 -3.98 -9.71
CA GLU A 247 1.84 -5.33 -9.13
C GLU A 247 1.50 -5.28 -7.63
N ALA A 248 2.13 -4.38 -6.87
CA ALA A 248 1.87 -4.19 -5.45
C ALA A 248 0.43 -3.69 -5.19
N GLU A 249 -0.02 -2.73 -5.96
CA GLU A 249 -1.39 -2.21 -5.90
C GLU A 249 -2.42 -3.28 -6.27
N GLU A 250 -2.14 -4.08 -7.29
CA GLU A 250 -3.00 -5.19 -7.70
C GLU A 250 -3.13 -6.22 -6.56
N ILE A 251 -2.02 -6.64 -5.96
CA ILE A 251 -2.03 -7.57 -4.83
C ILE A 251 -2.78 -6.98 -3.64
N ALA A 252 -2.54 -5.71 -3.31
CA ALA A 252 -3.21 -5.02 -2.22
C ALA A 252 -4.72 -4.92 -2.42
N SER A 253 -5.18 -4.71 -3.66
CA SER A 253 -6.61 -4.64 -4.00
C SER A 253 -7.35 -5.96 -3.79
N LYS A 254 -6.63 -7.09 -3.79
CA LYS A 254 -7.23 -8.43 -3.61
C LYS A 254 -7.41 -8.85 -2.16
N ILE A 255 -6.83 -8.10 -1.21
CA ILE A 255 -6.97 -8.40 0.22
C ILE A 255 -8.38 -8.00 0.72
N PRO A 256 -9.11 -8.86 1.46
CA PRO A 256 -8.85 -10.28 1.81
C PRO A 256 -8.88 -11.21 0.60
N PHE A 257 -7.95 -12.18 0.54
CA PHE A 257 -7.88 -13.11 -0.58
C PHE A 257 -9.02 -14.14 -0.55
N ALA A 258 -9.81 -14.17 -1.58
CA ALA A 258 -10.85 -15.19 -1.77
C ALA A 258 -10.24 -16.41 -2.46
N VAL A 259 -10.08 -17.53 -1.74
CA VAL A 259 -9.30 -18.66 -2.23
C VAL A 259 -10.07 -19.98 -2.25
N VAL A 260 -9.65 -20.81 -3.18
CA VAL A 260 -10.07 -22.20 -3.30
C VAL A 260 -8.83 -23.08 -3.23
N GLY A 261 -8.82 -24.06 -2.34
CA GLY A 261 -7.75 -25.07 -2.28
C GLY A 261 -8.23 -26.41 -2.81
N SER A 262 -7.39 -27.11 -3.54
CA SER A 262 -7.66 -28.47 -4.01
C SER A 262 -6.38 -29.31 -4.11
N ASP A 263 -6.47 -30.55 -3.67
CA ASP A 263 -5.43 -31.57 -3.84
C ASP A 263 -5.73 -32.50 -5.03
N THR A 264 -6.90 -32.31 -5.71
CA THR A 264 -7.35 -33.18 -6.80
C THR A 264 -7.12 -32.55 -8.16
N ILE A 265 -6.75 -33.38 -9.13
CA ILE A 265 -6.69 -33.02 -10.54
C ILE A 265 -8.02 -33.38 -11.17
N VAL A 266 -8.59 -32.44 -11.92
CA VAL A 266 -9.90 -32.56 -12.57
C VAL A 266 -9.73 -32.32 -14.06
N ASP A 267 -10.44 -33.10 -14.88
CA ASP A 267 -10.51 -32.87 -16.32
C ASP A 267 -11.50 -31.74 -16.61
N THR A 268 -11.03 -30.71 -17.29
CA THR A 268 -11.92 -29.63 -17.79
C THR A 268 -12.69 -30.10 -19.04
N PRO A 269 -13.81 -29.44 -19.38
CA PRO A 269 -14.53 -29.72 -20.61
C PRO A 269 -13.65 -29.63 -21.87
N ASP A 270 -12.59 -28.84 -21.82
CA ASP A 270 -11.60 -28.68 -22.89
C ASP A 270 -10.57 -29.82 -22.98
N GLY A 271 -10.65 -30.82 -22.11
CA GLY A 271 -9.73 -31.95 -22.06
C GLY A 271 -8.38 -31.63 -21.40
N ARG A 272 -8.25 -30.50 -20.70
CA ARG A 272 -7.05 -30.16 -19.93
C ARG A 272 -7.17 -30.73 -18.52
N GLN A 273 -6.07 -31.24 -17.98
CA GLN A 273 -5.96 -31.65 -16.60
C GLN A 273 -5.49 -30.47 -15.75
N VAL A 274 -6.37 -29.99 -14.88
CA VAL A 274 -6.11 -28.85 -13.99
C VAL A 274 -6.36 -29.21 -12.54
N ARG A 275 -5.66 -28.54 -11.65
CA ARG A 275 -5.95 -28.63 -10.22
C ARG A 275 -7.21 -27.83 -9.94
N GLY A 276 -8.23 -28.48 -9.43
CA GLY A 276 -9.51 -27.83 -9.24
C GLY A 276 -10.53 -28.67 -8.48
N ARG A 277 -11.75 -28.21 -8.50
CA ARG A 277 -12.90 -28.90 -7.95
C ARG A 277 -13.99 -29.03 -9.01
N ALA A 278 -14.48 -30.23 -9.18
CA ALA A 278 -15.60 -30.51 -10.06
C ALA A 278 -16.92 -30.43 -9.29
N TYR A 279 -17.83 -29.66 -9.82
CA TYR A 279 -19.20 -29.50 -9.33
C TYR A 279 -20.19 -29.89 -10.44
N PRO A 280 -21.44 -30.21 -10.10
CA PRO A 280 -22.46 -30.52 -11.12
C PRO A 280 -22.71 -29.39 -12.11
N TRP A 281 -22.39 -28.15 -11.72
CA TRP A 281 -22.60 -26.94 -12.51
C TRP A 281 -21.35 -26.45 -13.25
N GLY A 282 -20.16 -26.97 -12.91
CA GLY A 282 -18.90 -26.56 -13.56
C GLY A 282 -17.65 -27.01 -12.84
N VAL A 283 -16.49 -26.62 -13.34
CA VAL A 283 -15.19 -26.87 -12.76
C VAL A 283 -14.59 -25.56 -12.27
N VAL A 284 -14.16 -25.54 -11.02
CA VAL A 284 -13.43 -24.39 -10.45
C VAL A 284 -11.93 -24.74 -10.48
N GLU A 285 -11.18 -23.98 -11.24
CA GLU A 285 -9.73 -24.10 -11.39
C GLU A 285 -9.04 -23.27 -10.31
N VAL A 286 -8.07 -23.84 -9.61
CA VAL A 286 -7.33 -23.16 -8.53
C VAL A 286 -6.34 -22.14 -9.07
N ASP A 287 -5.67 -22.44 -10.17
CA ASP A 287 -4.64 -21.61 -10.78
C ASP A 287 -5.21 -20.60 -11.80
N ASN A 288 -6.54 -20.42 -11.85
CA ASN A 288 -7.21 -19.42 -12.68
C ASN A 288 -7.57 -18.18 -11.85
N GLU A 289 -7.05 -17.03 -12.24
CA GLU A 289 -7.28 -15.74 -11.54
C GLU A 289 -8.70 -15.22 -11.66
N GLU A 290 -9.47 -15.71 -12.66
CA GLU A 290 -10.90 -15.40 -12.81
C GLU A 290 -11.77 -16.17 -11.81
N HIS A 291 -11.29 -17.33 -11.33
CA HIS A 291 -12.05 -18.18 -10.41
C HIS A 291 -11.74 -17.94 -8.94
N CYS A 292 -10.53 -17.47 -8.60
CA CYS A 292 -10.14 -17.18 -7.22
C CYS A 292 -8.81 -16.41 -7.13
N ASP A 293 -8.54 -15.82 -5.98
CA ASP A 293 -7.32 -15.03 -5.72
C ASP A 293 -6.11 -15.90 -5.28
N PHE A 294 -6.15 -17.21 -5.47
CA PHE A 294 -5.09 -18.12 -5.00
C PHE A 294 -3.72 -17.79 -5.59
N VAL A 295 -3.66 -17.48 -6.88
CA VAL A 295 -2.40 -17.13 -7.55
C VAL A 295 -1.79 -15.88 -6.94
N LYS A 296 -2.58 -14.87 -6.66
CA LYS A 296 -2.14 -13.61 -6.03
C LYS A 296 -1.70 -13.82 -4.58
N LEU A 297 -2.39 -14.67 -3.82
CA LEU A 297 -1.94 -15.07 -2.47
C LEU A 297 -0.59 -15.76 -2.51
N ARG A 298 -0.38 -16.72 -3.42
CA ARG A 298 0.90 -17.42 -3.59
C ARG A 298 2.00 -16.46 -4.04
N GLN A 299 1.70 -15.56 -4.96
CA GLN A 299 2.62 -14.51 -5.41
C GLN A 299 3.05 -13.64 -4.23
N MET A 300 2.11 -13.14 -3.44
CA MET A 300 2.39 -12.33 -2.25
C MET A 300 3.29 -13.04 -1.23
N LEU A 301 2.93 -14.27 -0.84
CA LEU A 301 3.63 -14.98 0.22
C LEU A 301 5.01 -15.48 -0.16
N VAL A 302 5.17 -15.97 -1.40
CA VAL A 302 6.38 -16.72 -1.79
C VAL A 302 7.25 -15.91 -2.72
N ARG A 303 6.64 -15.25 -3.73
CA ARG A 303 7.40 -14.62 -4.80
C ARG A 303 7.81 -13.19 -4.47
N THR A 304 6.91 -12.40 -3.87
CA THR A 304 7.12 -10.96 -3.74
C THR A 304 7.51 -10.54 -2.33
N TYR A 305 6.75 -10.92 -1.29
CA TYR A 305 6.90 -10.33 0.05
C TYR A 305 7.38 -11.28 1.15
N MET A 306 8.03 -12.40 0.80
CA MET A 306 8.53 -13.34 1.81
C MET A 306 9.58 -12.71 2.73
N GLU A 307 10.50 -11.94 2.19
CA GLU A 307 11.57 -11.30 2.94
C GLU A 307 11.05 -10.12 3.76
N GLU A 308 10.15 -9.33 3.20
CA GLU A 308 9.48 -8.21 3.87
C GLU A 308 8.66 -8.68 5.08
N LEU A 309 7.93 -9.79 4.94
CA LEU A 309 7.22 -10.43 6.06
C LEU A 309 8.17 -10.83 7.19
N ARG A 310 9.35 -11.32 6.84
CA ARG A 310 10.39 -11.70 7.79
C ARG A 310 11.01 -10.48 8.45
N GLU A 311 11.35 -9.45 7.68
CA GLU A 311 11.92 -8.19 8.17
C GLU A 311 10.93 -7.48 9.09
N TYR A 312 9.67 -7.35 8.69
CA TYR A 312 8.64 -6.74 9.53
C TYR A 312 8.44 -7.48 10.85
N THR A 313 8.50 -8.83 10.81
CA THR A 313 8.46 -9.65 12.02
C THR A 313 9.65 -9.36 12.94
N ASN A 314 10.84 -9.14 12.36
CA ASN A 314 12.05 -8.87 13.13
C ASN A 314 12.05 -7.45 13.71
N ASP A 315 11.82 -6.46 12.87
CA ASP A 315 12.09 -5.05 13.18
C ASP A 315 10.92 -4.36 13.89
N VAL A 316 9.70 -4.90 13.75
CA VAL A 316 8.51 -4.30 14.35
C VAL A 316 7.88 -5.21 15.41
N LEU A 317 7.43 -6.39 15.00
CA LEU A 317 6.63 -7.25 15.89
C LEU A 317 7.45 -7.80 17.05
N TYR A 318 8.63 -8.33 16.74
CA TYR A 318 9.51 -8.89 17.76
C TYR A 318 10.12 -7.82 18.66
N GLU A 319 10.58 -6.68 18.12
CA GLU A 319 11.16 -5.61 18.92
C GLU A 319 10.12 -4.96 19.87
N ASN A 320 8.87 -4.83 19.44
CA ASN A 320 7.79 -4.38 20.31
C ASN A 320 7.57 -5.36 21.46
N TRP A 321 7.40 -6.65 21.15
CA TRP A 321 7.23 -7.67 22.16
C TRP A 321 8.44 -7.78 23.10
N ARG A 322 9.66 -7.70 22.56
CA ARG A 322 10.91 -7.72 23.34
C ARG A 322 10.99 -6.56 24.31
N THR A 323 10.63 -5.37 23.86
CA THR A 323 10.60 -4.17 24.70
C THR A 323 9.62 -4.33 25.86
N GLU A 324 8.40 -4.78 25.60
CA GLU A 324 7.40 -5.06 26.63
C GLU A 324 7.87 -6.13 27.62
N LYS A 325 8.49 -7.20 27.12
CA LYS A 325 9.00 -8.30 27.93
C LYS A 325 10.13 -7.83 28.85
N LEU A 326 11.11 -7.08 28.33
CA LEU A 326 12.22 -6.56 29.12
C LEU A 326 11.76 -5.56 30.18
N LEU A 327 10.80 -4.70 29.85
CA LEU A 327 10.17 -3.80 30.82
C LEU A 327 9.46 -4.57 31.94
N SER A 328 8.74 -5.64 31.61
CA SER A 328 8.05 -6.50 32.56
C SER A 328 9.02 -7.25 33.49
N MET A 329 10.23 -7.56 33.03
CA MET A 329 11.30 -8.18 33.81
C MET A 329 12.03 -7.19 34.72
N GLY A 330 11.65 -5.91 34.74
CA GLY A 330 12.24 -4.89 35.60
C GLY A 330 13.60 -4.38 35.10
N VAL A 331 13.96 -4.63 33.87
CA VAL A 331 15.11 -3.97 33.24
C VAL A 331 14.74 -2.51 33.06
N ALA A 332 15.12 -1.67 34.01
CA ALA A 332 14.89 -0.24 33.93
C ALA A 332 15.68 0.30 32.72
N GLN A 333 14.98 0.88 31.78
CA GLN A 333 15.62 1.66 30.71
C GLN A 333 16.31 2.84 31.37
N ASP A 334 17.65 2.83 31.38
CA ASP A 334 18.43 3.99 31.79
C ASP A 334 18.30 5.05 30.69
N SER A 335 17.31 5.92 30.85
CA SER A 335 16.91 6.93 29.85
C SER A 335 18.00 8.00 29.61
N THR A 336 19.11 7.92 30.34
CA THR A 336 20.20 8.90 30.27
C THR A 336 21.27 8.56 29.22
N VAL A 337 21.43 7.29 28.84
CA VAL A 337 22.53 6.84 27.94
C VAL A 337 22.05 6.37 26.57
N PHE A 338 20.90 5.71 26.51
CA PHE A 338 20.30 5.27 25.26
C PHE A 338 18.79 5.55 25.29
N LYS A 339 18.35 6.59 24.59
CA LYS A 339 16.99 6.61 24.06
C LYS A 339 16.92 5.54 22.98
N GLU A 340 16.68 4.29 23.34
CA GLU A 340 16.15 3.33 22.37
C GLU A 340 14.76 3.84 22.00
N ILE A 341 14.74 4.60 20.92
CA ILE A 341 13.50 5.08 20.32
C ILE A 341 12.85 3.82 19.77
N ASN A 342 11.73 3.42 20.36
CA ASN A 342 10.89 2.36 19.80
C ASN A 342 10.64 2.70 18.31
N PRO A 343 11.11 1.90 17.35
CA PRO A 343 11.00 2.24 15.93
C PRO A 343 9.54 2.48 15.51
N ALA A 344 8.61 1.71 16.09
CA ALA A 344 7.19 1.89 15.81
C ALA A 344 6.64 3.23 16.36
N ALA A 345 7.06 3.64 17.56
CA ALA A 345 6.68 4.95 18.10
C ALA A 345 7.28 6.09 17.28
N ARG A 346 8.51 5.94 16.80
CA ARG A 346 9.16 6.91 15.93
C ARG A 346 8.47 7.01 14.56
N MET A 347 8.15 5.89 13.94
CA MET A 347 7.38 5.87 12.69
C MET A 347 5.99 6.50 12.88
N GLN A 348 5.35 6.25 14.02
CA GLN A 348 4.05 6.84 14.33
C GLN A 348 4.16 8.35 14.58
N GLU A 349 5.21 8.81 15.28
CA GLU A 349 5.51 10.24 15.43
C GLU A 349 5.86 10.91 14.10
N GLU A 350 6.67 10.27 13.26
CA GLU A 350 7.02 10.76 11.92
C GLU A 350 5.77 10.83 11.03
N ARG A 351 4.89 9.83 11.11
CA ARG A 351 3.61 9.84 10.39
C ARG A 351 2.70 10.98 10.84
N ILE A 352 2.54 11.18 12.15
CA ILE A 352 1.78 12.31 12.70
C ILE A 352 2.40 13.66 12.28
N MET A 353 3.72 13.76 12.30
CA MET A 353 4.43 14.96 11.84
C MET A 353 4.25 15.20 10.34
N HIS A 354 4.26 14.14 9.54
CA HIS A 354 3.98 14.23 8.09
C HIS A 354 2.54 14.65 7.81
N GLU A 355 1.57 14.07 8.49
CA GLU A 355 0.15 14.45 8.37
C GLU A 355 -0.07 15.92 8.80
N ALA A 356 0.54 16.34 9.89
CA ALA A 356 0.47 17.73 10.34
C ALA A 356 1.11 18.70 9.32
N LYS A 357 2.23 18.28 8.69
CA LYS A 357 2.89 19.06 7.64
C LYS A 357 2.07 19.15 6.36
N LEU A 358 1.44 18.06 5.95
CA LEU A 358 0.52 18.02 4.81
C LEU A 358 -0.70 18.90 5.08
N ALA A 359 -1.36 18.79 6.23
CA ALA A 359 -2.49 19.60 6.61
C ALA A 359 -2.14 21.10 6.64
N LYS A 360 -0.93 21.46 7.11
CA LYS A 360 -0.44 22.83 7.08
C LYS A 360 -0.22 23.33 5.66
N MET A 361 0.37 22.51 4.80
CA MET A 361 0.62 22.85 3.40
C MET A 361 -0.68 22.99 2.60
N GLU A 362 -1.68 22.13 2.87
CA GLU A 362 -3.02 22.29 2.30
C GLU A 362 -3.71 23.58 2.75
N ALA A 363 -3.61 23.91 4.04
CA ALA A 363 -4.17 25.15 4.57
C ALA A 363 -3.51 26.39 3.96
N GLU A 364 -2.18 26.38 3.82
CA GLU A 364 -1.43 27.46 3.17
C GLU A 364 -1.81 27.59 1.68
N MET A 365 -1.89 26.46 0.96
CA MET A 365 -2.31 26.45 -0.45
C MET A 365 -3.74 26.97 -0.61
N LYS A 366 -4.65 26.58 0.27
CA LYS A 366 -6.03 27.06 0.28
C LYS A 366 -6.12 28.57 0.54
N MET A 367 -5.32 29.09 1.48
CA MET A 367 -5.22 30.52 1.73
C MET A 367 -4.69 31.28 0.51
N VAL A 368 -3.59 30.82 -0.09
CA VAL A 368 -3.02 31.45 -1.31
C VAL A 368 -4.00 31.41 -2.47
N PHE A 369 -4.73 30.30 -2.62
CA PHE A 369 -5.77 30.19 -3.65
C PHE A 369 -6.92 31.21 -3.40
N GLN A 370 -7.42 31.29 -2.17
CA GLN A 370 -8.45 32.26 -1.81
C GLN A 370 -7.99 33.69 -2.03
N GLN A 371 -6.74 34.00 -1.65
CA GLN A 371 -6.16 35.33 -1.88
C GLN A 371 -6.06 35.67 -3.37
N LYS A 372 -5.62 34.73 -4.20
CA LYS A 372 -5.58 34.90 -5.67
C LYS A 372 -6.96 35.05 -6.29
N VAL A 373 -7.96 34.35 -5.79
CA VAL A 373 -9.34 34.47 -6.25
C VAL A 373 -9.84 35.87 -5.90
N GLN A 374 -9.67 36.33 -4.66
CA GLN A 374 -10.08 37.67 -4.24
C GLN A 374 -9.37 38.79 -5.04
N GLU A 375 -8.05 38.61 -5.30
CA GLU A 375 -7.32 39.57 -6.14
C GLU A 375 -7.84 39.61 -7.57
N LYS A 376 -8.19 38.48 -8.14
CA LYS A 376 -8.81 38.39 -9.48
C LYS A 376 -10.20 39.00 -9.52
N GLU A 377 -11.02 38.75 -8.51
CA GLU A 377 -12.37 39.35 -8.37
C GLU A 377 -12.29 40.86 -8.21
N ALA A 378 -11.35 41.35 -7.37
CA ALA A 378 -11.14 42.80 -7.22
C ALA A 378 -10.70 43.43 -8.52
N LYS A 379 -9.79 42.84 -9.29
CA LYS A 379 -9.38 43.36 -10.60
C LYS A 379 -10.50 43.32 -11.64
N LEU A 380 -11.32 42.25 -11.62
CA LEU A 380 -12.52 42.20 -12.48
C LEU A 380 -13.49 43.32 -12.15
N LYS A 381 -13.80 43.54 -10.87
CA LYS A 381 -14.70 44.60 -10.42
C LYS A 381 -14.18 45.97 -10.78
N GLN A 382 -12.88 46.20 -10.60
CA GLN A 382 -12.26 47.47 -11.02
C GLN A 382 -12.35 47.66 -12.54
N SER A 383 -12.14 46.60 -13.33
CA SER A 383 -12.27 46.65 -14.80
C SER A 383 -13.72 46.92 -15.24
N GLU A 384 -14.71 46.36 -14.53
CA GLU A 384 -16.13 46.65 -14.76
C GLU A 384 -16.47 48.08 -14.44
N GLU A 385 -16.01 48.64 -13.31
CA GLU A 385 -16.21 50.01 -12.94
C GLU A 385 -15.60 50.99 -13.95
N GLU A 386 -14.37 50.70 -14.44
CA GLU A 386 -13.72 51.48 -15.49
C GLU A 386 -14.49 51.43 -16.83
N LEU A 387 -14.96 50.23 -17.21
CA LEU A 387 -15.78 50.11 -18.41
C LEU A 387 -17.12 50.85 -18.29
N TYR A 388 -17.74 50.78 -17.13
CA TYR A 388 -19.00 51.49 -16.88
C TYR A 388 -18.80 53.00 -16.90
N ALA A 389 -17.71 53.50 -16.31
CA ALA A 389 -17.35 54.93 -16.37
C ALA A 389 -17.10 55.39 -17.80
N ARG A 390 -16.33 54.63 -18.61
CA ARG A 390 -16.11 54.95 -20.03
C ARG A 390 -17.40 54.93 -20.83
N HIS A 391 -18.27 53.94 -20.60
CA HIS A 391 -19.56 53.87 -21.26
C HIS A 391 -20.43 55.10 -20.92
N LYS A 392 -20.43 55.53 -19.64
CA LYS A 392 -21.15 56.72 -19.19
C LYS A 392 -20.60 58.00 -19.85
N GLU A 393 -19.26 58.18 -19.86
CA GLU A 393 -18.61 59.30 -20.53
C GLU A 393 -18.94 59.37 -22.03
N MET A 394 -18.93 58.21 -22.70
CA MET A 394 -19.25 58.11 -24.11
C MET A 394 -20.72 58.42 -24.38
N LYS A 395 -21.63 58.00 -23.50
CA LYS A 395 -23.05 58.27 -23.57
C LYS A 395 -23.28 59.79 -23.38
N ASP A 396 -22.67 60.40 -22.36
CA ASP A 396 -22.78 61.85 -22.09
C ASP A 396 -22.19 62.67 -23.25
N ALA A 397 -21.11 62.24 -23.86
CA ALA A 397 -20.53 62.87 -25.03
C ALA A 397 -21.46 62.80 -26.26
N LEU A 398 -22.08 61.62 -26.46
CA LEU A 398 -23.08 61.47 -27.55
C LEU A 398 -24.36 62.33 -27.33
N GLU A 399 -24.83 62.42 -26.09
CA GLU A 399 -25.96 63.29 -25.74
C GLU A 399 -25.64 64.79 -26.00
N LYS A 400 -24.41 65.20 -25.65
CA LYS A 400 -23.95 66.56 -25.98
C LYS A 400 -23.89 66.77 -27.48
N GLN A 401 -23.34 65.86 -28.24
CA GLN A 401 -23.30 65.95 -29.70
C GLN A 401 -24.71 65.99 -30.31
N ARG A 402 -25.63 65.22 -29.77
CA ARG A 402 -27.03 65.21 -30.18
C ARG A 402 -27.68 66.51 -29.90
N ALA A 403 -27.49 67.05 -28.69
CA ALA A 403 -28.02 68.40 -28.34
C ALA A 403 -27.44 69.51 -29.23
N ASP A 404 -26.13 69.51 -29.51
CA ASP A 404 -25.47 70.45 -30.42
C ASP A 404 -26.00 70.32 -31.87
N LEU A 405 -26.25 69.06 -32.30
CA LEU A 405 -26.85 68.85 -33.61
C LEU A 405 -28.32 69.29 -33.68
N GLU A 406 -29.09 69.06 -32.62
CA GLU A 406 -30.46 69.56 -32.50
C GLU A 406 -30.54 71.13 -32.48
N ASP A 407 -29.59 71.72 -31.75
CA ASP A 407 -29.47 73.23 -31.74
C ASP A 407 -29.02 73.74 -33.10
N LYS A 408 -28.10 73.10 -33.79
CA LYS A 408 -27.73 73.44 -35.17
C LYS A 408 -28.91 73.30 -36.14
N LYS A 409 -29.67 72.21 -36.01
CA LYS A 409 -30.87 71.93 -36.80
C LYS A 409 -31.90 73.03 -36.52
N ARG A 410 -32.15 73.40 -35.27
CA ARG A 410 -33.06 74.49 -34.86
C ARG A 410 -32.64 75.88 -35.41
N LYS A 411 -31.30 76.11 -35.42
CA LYS A 411 -30.74 77.35 -36.01
C LYS A 411 -30.91 77.42 -37.52
N ILE A 412 -30.79 76.30 -38.20
CA ILE A 412 -31.03 76.20 -39.66
C ILE A 412 -32.52 76.37 -39.98
N GLU A 413 -33.41 75.75 -39.23
CA GLU A 413 -34.86 75.86 -39.39
C GLU A 413 -35.41 77.28 -39.09
N SER A 414 -34.73 78.04 -38.21
CA SER A 414 -35.08 79.39 -37.86
C SER A 414 -34.48 80.43 -38.79
N GLY A 415 -33.80 80.10 -39.87
CA GLY A 415 -33.32 81.03 -40.92
C GLY A 415 -32.25 82.05 -40.49
N ARG A 416 -31.47 81.79 -39.43
CA ARG A 416 -30.32 82.64 -39.00
C ARG A 416 -29.01 82.09 -39.60
N PRO A 417 -28.18 82.98 -40.21
CA PRO A 417 -26.91 82.55 -40.80
C PRO A 417 -25.87 82.12 -39.74
N LEU A 418 -25.22 81.01 -39.98
CA LEU A 418 -24.12 80.46 -39.17
C LEU A 418 -22.87 81.31 -39.42
N THR A 419 -22.38 82.02 -38.38
CA THR A 419 -21.01 82.59 -38.39
C THR A 419 -19.97 81.51 -38.25
N PRO A 420 -18.88 81.48 -39.04
CA PRO A 420 -17.89 80.45 -38.96
C PRO A 420 -16.98 80.65 -37.74
N GLU A 421 -17.03 79.73 -36.84
CA GLU A 421 -16.13 79.66 -35.71
C GLU A 421 -14.76 79.08 -36.15
N LYS A 422 -13.69 79.83 -35.80
CA LYS A 422 -12.30 79.52 -36.17
C LYS A 422 -11.89 78.17 -35.58
N ALA A 423 -11.46 77.28 -36.44
CA ALA A 423 -10.82 76.00 -36.06
C ALA A 423 -9.45 76.21 -35.34
N SER A 424 -9.37 75.91 -34.06
CA SER A 424 -8.10 75.82 -33.34
C SER A 424 -7.57 74.41 -33.47
N THR A 425 -6.54 74.28 -34.25
CA THR A 425 -5.76 73.03 -34.38
C THR A 425 -4.93 72.80 -33.11
N SER A 426 -5.34 71.89 -32.28
CA SER A 426 -4.52 71.38 -31.19
C SER A 426 -3.88 70.06 -31.65
N ARG A 427 -2.57 70.12 -31.93
CA ARG A 427 -1.65 68.99 -32.19
C ARG A 427 -1.49 68.17 -30.88
N LYS A 428 -2.03 66.99 -30.80
CA LYS A 428 -1.65 66.03 -29.78
C LYS A 428 -0.43 65.27 -30.29
N LYS A 429 0.72 65.49 -29.59
CA LYS A 429 1.92 64.66 -29.66
C LYS A 429 1.65 63.29 -29.13
N GLY A 430 2.04 62.29 -29.91
CA GLY A 430 2.08 60.93 -29.45
C GLY A 430 3.15 60.71 -28.37
N PHE A 431 2.85 59.89 -27.41
CA PHE A 431 3.84 59.26 -26.54
C PHE A 431 3.63 57.74 -26.61
N LEU A 432 4.52 57.13 -27.39
CA LEU A 432 4.85 55.72 -27.27
C LEU A 432 5.81 55.60 -26.08
N ARG A 433 5.52 54.71 -25.16
CA ARG A 433 6.54 53.96 -24.40
C ARG A 433 5.91 52.72 -23.75
N THR A 434 6.38 51.60 -24.22
CA THR A 434 6.89 50.31 -23.65
C THR A 434 6.02 49.71 -22.58
#